data_2e5de8f1a41b7f58b2496af2224cfa3b
#
_entry.id   2e5de8f1a41b7f58b2496af2224cfa3b
#
_cell.length_a   1.000
_cell.length_b   1.000
_cell.length_c   1.000
_cell.angle_alpha   90.00
_cell.angle_beta   90.00
_cell.angle_gamma   90.00
#
_symmetry.space_group_name_H-M   'P 1'
#
loop_
_entity.id
_entity.type
_entity.pdbx_description
1 polymer ?
#
loop_
_entity_poly.entity_id
_entity_poly.type
_entity_poly.pdbx_seq_one_letter_code
_entity_poly.pdbx_strand_id
1 'polypeptide(L)'
;YHSKVEERPALLPLDAVTEYNALKEQHPDALVGFEQNGQFEFYGEDARKVCELVGGKLLEKETELGTVPVTGFPSDQWVYRAKQLWQRGENVYLAGLNEDGTHHQTKYVRREDYLPLGATIHMEGRAFRVDTVNYDRGSVTLQDVALAEMRMPLFREEPLALVRELYEEQD
;
A
#
# COMPACT_ATOMS: atom_id res chain seq x y z
N TYR A 1 -5.98 -7.19 -39.17
CA TYR A 1 -6.96 -7.79 -38.53
C TYR A 1 -6.53 -8.31 -37.23
N HIS A 2 -5.35 -8.82 -37.09
CA HIS A 2 -4.88 -9.23 -35.81
C HIS A 2 -4.71 -8.08 -34.82
N SER A 3 -4.37 -6.90 -35.30
CA SER A 3 -4.20 -5.75 -34.44
C SER A 3 -5.43 -5.39 -33.65
N LYS A 4 -6.63 -5.65 -34.19
CA LYS A 4 -7.86 -5.38 -33.48
C LYS A 4 -8.06 -6.30 -32.28
N VAL A 5 -7.60 -7.55 -32.39
CA VAL A 5 -7.66 -8.49 -31.29
C VAL A 5 -6.64 -8.12 -30.23
N GLU A 6 -5.46 -7.70 -30.68
CA GLU A 6 -4.38 -7.26 -29.79
C GLU A 6 -4.70 -5.97 -29.06
N GLU A 7 -5.50 -5.10 -29.68
CA GLU A 7 -5.89 -3.83 -29.09
C GLU A 7 -7.02 -3.97 -28.06
N ARG A 8 -7.65 -5.10 -28.00
CA ARG A 8 -8.69 -5.32 -27.01
C ARG A 8 -8.06 -5.46 -25.63
N PRO A 9 -8.67 -4.82 -24.61
CA PRO A 9 -8.22 -5.08 -23.25
C PRO A 9 -8.32 -6.57 -22.97
N ALA A 10 -7.30 -7.15 -22.39
CA ALA A 10 -7.34 -8.54 -22.01
C ALA A 10 -8.44 -8.74 -20.97
N LEU A 11 -9.19 -9.83 -21.08
CA LEU A 11 -10.16 -10.20 -20.06
C LEU A 11 -9.40 -10.52 -18.77
N LEU A 12 -9.94 -10.13 -17.64
CA LEU A 12 -9.40 -10.55 -16.37
C LEU A 12 -9.66 -12.05 -16.22
N PRO A 13 -8.63 -12.88 -16.06
CA PRO A 13 -8.81 -14.32 -15.95
C PRO A 13 -9.76 -14.70 -14.81
N LEU A 14 -10.57 -15.71 -15.01
CA LEU A 14 -11.49 -16.20 -13.99
C LEU A 14 -10.76 -16.57 -12.70
N ASP A 15 -9.58 -17.20 -12.83
CA ASP A 15 -8.77 -17.56 -11.69
C ASP A 15 -8.35 -16.34 -10.88
N ALA A 16 -8.01 -15.24 -11.55
CA ALA A 16 -7.65 -14.00 -10.89
C ALA A 16 -8.84 -13.39 -10.16
N VAL A 17 -10.03 -13.44 -10.75
CA VAL A 17 -11.26 -12.96 -10.10
C VAL A 17 -11.55 -13.77 -8.83
N THR A 18 -11.44 -15.08 -8.93
CA THR A 18 -11.67 -15.99 -7.80
C THR A 18 -10.67 -15.72 -6.68
N GLU A 19 -9.40 -15.56 -7.04
CA GLU A 19 -8.33 -15.28 -6.09
C GLU A 19 -8.54 -13.93 -5.41
N TYR A 20 -8.90 -12.90 -6.18
CA TYR A 20 -9.19 -11.58 -5.64
C TYR A 20 -10.35 -11.64 -4.64
N ASN A 21 -11.43 -12.32 -5.01
CA ASN A 21 -12.61 -12.44 -4.13
C ASN A 21 -12.27 -13.17 -2.84
N ALA A 22 -11.42 -14.21 -2.91
CA ALA A 22 -10.99 -14.94 -1.74
C ALA A 22 -10.17 -14.04 -0.80
N LEU A 23 -9.27 -13.22 -1.36
CA LEU A 23 -8.50 -12.27 -0.58
C LEU A 23 -9.40 -11.21 0.06
N LYS A 24 -10.40 -10.75 -0.68
CA LYS A 24 -11.33 -9.75 -0.15
C LYS A 24 -12.18 -10.31 0.99
N GLU A 25 -12.55 -11.58 0.92
CA GLU A 25 -13.27 -12.24 2.02
C GLU A 25 -12.41 -12.36 3.27
N GLN A 26 -11.11 -12.55 3.10
CA GLN A 26 -10.16 -12.62 4.21
C GLN A 26 -9.89 -11.24 4.81
N HIS A 27 -9.98 -10.20 4.00
CA HIS A 27 -9.67 -8.83 4.40
C HIS A 27 -10.78 -7.87 3.99
N PRO A 28 -12.01 -8.08 4.51
CA PRO A 28 -13.15 -7.26 4.08
C PRO A 28 -13.05 -5.80 4.51
N ASP A 29 -12.21 -5.51 5.48
CA ASP A 29 -11.98 -4.17 6.00
C ASP A 29 -10.86 -3.42 5.27
N ALA A 30 -10.25 -4.05 4.27
CA ALA A 30 -9.12 -3.47 3.54
C ALA A 30 -9.46 -3.24 2.08
N LEU A 31 -8.79 -2.27 1.48
CA LEU A 31 -8.77 -2.10 0.03
C LEU A 31 -7.75 -3.11 -0.51
N VAL A 32 -8.21 -4.03 -1.34
CA VAL A 32 -7.35 -5.09 -1.87
C VAL A 32 -6.82 -4.70 -3.24
N GLY A 33 -5.50 -4.50 -3.33
CA GLY A 33 -4.81 -4.25 -4.59
C GLY A 33 -4.16 -5.52 -5.08
N PHE A 34 -4.36 -5.83 -6.36
CA PHE A 34 -3.98 -7.09 -6.96
C PHE A 34 -3.04 -6.82 -8.12
N GLU A 35 -1.80 -7.28 -8.02
CA GLU A 35 -0.79 -6.97 -9.04
C GLU A 35 -1.06 -7.68 -10.34
N GLN A 36 -1.18 -6.91 -11.43
CA GLN A 36 -1.33 -7.37 -12.79
C GLN A 36 -0.66 -6.38 -13.72
N ASN A 37 0.13 -6.88 -14.66
CA ASN A 37 0.74 -6.04 -15.70
C ASN A 37 1.50 -4.82 -15.17
N GLY A 38 2.25 -4.99 -14.09
CA GLY A 38 3.07 -3.93 -13.53
C GLY A 38 2.32 -2.89 -12.72
N GLN A 39 1.06 -3.15 -12.41
CA GLN A 39 0.22 -2.27 -11.61
C GLN A 39 -0.45 -3.04 -10.47
N PHE A 40 -0.76 -2.34 -9.39
CA PHE A 40 -1.71 -2.87 -8.41
C PHE A 40 -3.08 -2.36 -8.80
N GLU A 41 -3.96 -3.29 -9.13
CA GLU A 41 -5.32 -2.97 -9.57
C GLU A 41 -6.32 -3.23 -8.45
N PHE A 42 -7.31 -2.35 -8.35
CA PHE A 42 -8.43 -2.48 -7.43
C PHE A 42 -9.70 -2.66 -8.26
N TYR A 43 -10.60 -3.48 -7.80
CA TYR A 43 -11.78 -3.85 -8.56
C TYR A 43 -13.07 -3.54 -7.80
N GLY A 44 -14.15 -3.29 -8.53
CA GLY A 44 -15.47 -3.10 -7.95
C GLY A 44 -15.57 -1.90 -7.02
N GLU A 45 -16.11 -2.12 -5.85
CA GLU A 45 -16.30 -1.05 -4.87
C GLU A 45 -14.97 -0.49 -4.36
N ASP A 46 -13.94 -1.34 -4.26
CA ASP A 46 -12.60 -0.86 -3.87
C ASP A 46 -12.06 0.11 -4.92
N ALA A 47 -12.29 -0.17 -6.21
CA ALA A 47 -11.85 0.73 -7.28
C ALA A 47 -12.54 2.09 -7.17
N ARG A 48 -13.85 2.09 -6.92
CA ARG A 48 -14.61 3.33 -6.75
C ARG A 48 -14.09 4.14 -5.57
N LYS A 49 -13.83 3.44 -4.46
CA LYS A 49 -13.35 4.07 -3.24
C LYS A 49 -11.95 4.67 -3.41
N VAL A 50 -11.04 3.95 -4.07
CA VAL A 50 -9.70 4.46 -4.36
C VAL A 50 -9.79 5.73 -5.21
N CYS A 51 -10.60 5.73 -6.26
CA CYS A 51 -10.78 6.92 -7.09
C CYS A 51 -11.37 8.09 -6.32
N GLU A 52 -12.33 7.82 -5.45
CA GLU A 52 -12.96 8.85 -4.62
C GLU A 52 -11.96 9.48 -3.65
N LEU A 53 -11.12 8.67 -3.02
CA LEU A 53 -10.21 9.12 -1.98
C LEU A 53 -8.93 9.78 -2.50
N VAL A 54 -8.34 9.23 -3.56
CA VAL A 54 -7.04 9.69 -4.02
C VAL A 54 -7.02 10.08 -5.50
N GLY A 55 -8.16 10.05 -6.14
CA GLY A 55 -8.28 10.35 -7.56
C GLY A 55 -7.80 9.18 -8.41
N GLY A 56 -7.69 9.43 -9.69
CA GLY A 56 -7.33 8.42 -10.65
C GLY A 56 -8.46 8.17 -11.64
N LYS A 57 -8.19 7.30 -12.58
CA LYS A 57 -9.12 7.03 -13.65
C LYS A 57 -9.84 5.71 -13.37
N LEU A 58 -11.17 5.78 -13.32
CA LEU A 58 -12.00 4.59 -13.18
C LEU A 58 -12.30 4.06 -14.57
N LEU A 59 -11.79 2.86 -14.86
CA LEU A 59 -12.02 2.18 -16.12
C LEU A 59 -12.96 1.01 -15.89
N GLU A 60 -13.41 0.41 -16.97
CA GLU A 60 -14.20 -0.81 -16.89
C GLU A 60 -13.41 -1.93 -17.55
N LYS A 61 -13.42 -3.10 -16.95
CA LYS A 61 -12.74 -4.27 -17.46
C LYS A 61 -13.76 -5.40 -17.58
N GLU A 62 -13.76 -6.08 -18.72
CA GLU A 62 -14.63 -7.22 -18.89
C GLU A 62 -14.04 -8.44 -18.21
N THR A 63 -14.89 -9.19 -17.54
CA THR A 63 -14.53 -10.47 -16.95
C THR A 63 -15.54 -11.52 -17.46
N GLU A 64 -15.25 -12.78 -17.21
CA GLU A 64 -16.19 -13.84 -17.56
C GLU A 64 -17.49 -13.73 -16.78
N LEU A 65 -17.48 -13.03 -15.65
CA LEU A 65 -18.64 -12.82 -14.80
C LEU A 65 -19.32 -11.47 -15.03
N GLY A 66 -18.87 -10.71 -16.05
CA GLY A 66 -19.41 -9.39 -16.37
C GLY A 66 -18.35 -8.30 -16.32
N THR A 67 -18.79 -7.06 -16.47
CA THR A 67 -17.93 -5.89 -16.47
C THR A 67 -17.74 -5.38 -15.05
N VAL A 68 -16.51 -5.07 -14.67
CA VAL A 68 -16.20 -4.53 -13.34
C VAL A 68 -15.43 -3.23 -13.44
N PRO A 69 -15.67 -2.28 -12.53
CA PRO A 69 -14.85 -1.08 -12.43
C PRO A 69 -13.44 -1.45 -11.99
N VAL A 70 -12.44 -0.77 -12.56
CA VAL A 70 -11.03 -1.02 -12.26
C VAL A 70 -10.29 0.30 -12.17
N THR A 71 -9.43 0.44 -11.18
CA THR A 71 -8.44 1.50 -11.14
C THR A 71 -7.16 0.91 -10.61
N GLY A 72 -6.05 1.61 -10.75
CA GLY A 72 -4.78 1.09 -10.27
C GLY A 72 -3.70 2.13 -10.29
N PHE A 73 -2.55 1.73 -9.81
CA PHE A 73 -1.35 2.55 -9.84
C PHE A 73 -0.14 1.66 -10.11
N PRO A 74 0.94 2.22 -10.67
CA PRO A 74 2.13 1.43 -10.95
C PRO A 74 2.68 0.76 -9.69
N SER A 75 3.14 -0.48 -9.84
CA SER A 75 3.63 -1.27 -8.71
C SER A 75 4.78 -0.59 -7.97
N ASP A 76 5.62 0.14 -8.68
CA ASP A 76 6.77 0.83 -8.08
C ASP A 76 6.38 2.09 -7.31
N GLN A 77 5.12 2.52 -7.39
CA GLN A 77 4.61 3.67 -6.65
C GLN A 77 3.76 3.28 -5.45
N TRP A 78 3.80 2.02 -5.05
CA TRP A 78 2.88 1.49 -4.05
C TRP A 78 2.98 2.22 -2.69
N VAL A 79 4.19 2.56 -2.26
CA VAL A 79 4.39 3.24 -0.97
C VAL A 79 3.70 4.60 -0.98
N TYR A 80 3.95 5.37 -2.02
CA TYR A 80 3.38 6.70 -2.16
C TYR A 80 1.84 6.67 -2.21
N ARG A 81 1.30 5.74 -2.99
CA ARG A 81 -0.15 5.64 -3.16
C ARG A 81 -0.85 5.05 -1.93
N ALA A 82 -0.26 4.01 -1.35
CA ALA A 82 -0.80 3.42 -0.12
C ALA A 82 -0.82 4.46 1.01
N LYS A 83 0.22 5.29 1.09
CA LYS A 83 0.30 6.35 2.08
C LYS A 83 -0.90 7.30 1.98
N GLN A 84 -1.30 7.66 0.76
CA GLN A 84 -2.46 8.52 0.57
C GLN A 84 -3.73 7.88 1.11
N LEU A 85 -3.88 6.58 0.92
CA LEU A 85 -5.04 5.82 1.41
C LEU A 85 -5.01 5.70 2.94
N TRP A 86 -3.85 5.41 3.52
CA TRP A 86 -3.71 5.34 4.97
C TRP A 86 -4.07 6.66 5.64
N GLN A 87 -3.64 7.77 5.06
CA GLN A 87 -3.96 9.10 5.58
C GLN A 87 -5.45 9.41 5.54
N ARG A 88 -6.19 8.69 4.69
CA ARG A 88 -7.65 8.80 4.61
C ARG A 88 -8.36 7.76 5.47
N GLY A 89 -7.60 7.01 6.26
CA GLY A 89 -8.17 6.08 7.23
C GLY A 89 -8.43 4.68 6.70
N GLU A 90 -7.85 4.32 5.55
CA GLU A 90 -8.07 3.01 4.94
C GLU A 90 -6.96 2.02 5.24
N ASN A 91 -7.34 0.75 5.40
CA ASN A 91 -6.39 -0.35 5.43
C ASN A 91 -6.12 -0.78 3.99
N VAL A 92 -4.91 -1.19 3.69
CA VAL A 92 -4.53 -1.58 2.32
C VAL A 92 -3.84 -2.95 2.36
N TYR A 93 -4.33 -3.87 1.54
CA TYR A 93 -3.72 -5.18 1.34
C TYR A 93 -3.27 -5.26 -0.11
N LEU A 94 -1.98 -5.50 -0.34
CA LEU A 94 -1.43 -5.61 -1.69
C LEU A 94 -0.95 -7.03 -1.92
N ALA A 95 -1.47 -7.65 -2.97
CA ALA A 95 -1.11 -9.00 -3.38
C ALA A 95 -0.20 -8.93 -4.62
N GLY A 96 1.05 -9.33 -4.46
CA GLY A 96 2.02 -9.31 -5.54
C GLY A 96 1.96 -10.53 -6.42
N LEU A 97 2.35 -10.37 -7.68
CA LEU A 97 2.30 -11.43 -8.68
C LEU A 97 3.54 -12.32 -8.61
N ASN A 98 3.34 -13.62 -8.50
CA ASN A 98 4.39 -14.63 -8.56
C ASN A 98 4.72 -14.96 -10.03
N GLU A 99 5.87 -15.60 -10.24
CA GLU A 99 6.28 -16.00 -11.59
C GLU A 99 5.31 -16.98 -12.24
N ASP A 100 4.63 -17.80 -11.45
CA ASP A 100 3.69 -18.78 -11.94
C ASP A 100 2.28 -18.23 -12.17
N GLY A 101 2.10 -16.91 -11.97
CA GLY A 101 0.81 -16.25 -12.18
C GLY A 101 -0.10 -16.22 -10.96
N THR A 102 0.28 -16.90 -9.88
CA THR A 102 -0.47 -16.81 -8.62
C THR A 102 -0.05 -15.56 -7.86
N HIS A 103 -0.75 -15.23 -6.79
CA HIS A 103 -0.46 -14.05 -5.99
C HIS A 103 -0.09 -14.40 -4.57
N HIS A 104 0.69 -13.52 -3.95
CA HIS A 104 1.07 -13.66 -2.55
C HIS A 104 0.91 -12.31 -1.85
N GLN A 105 0.81 -12.33 -0.54
CA GLN A 105 0.77 -11.09 0.22
C GLN A 105 2.11 -10.38 0.06
N THR A 106 2.09 -9.22 -0.58
CA THR A 106 3.25 -8.33 -0.65
C THR A 106 3.26 -7.41 0.55
N LYS A 107 2.11 -6.79 0.81
CA LYS A 107 1.96 -5.87 1.93
C LYS A 107 0.55 -5.92 2.49
N TYR A 108 0.47 -5.88 3.78
CA TYR A 108 -0.78 -5.58 4.47
C TYR A 108 -0.44 -4.53 5.52
N VAL A 109 -0.89 -3.32 5.30
CA VAL A 109 -0.65 -2.24 6.24
C VAL A 109 -1.99 -1.69 6.69
N ARG A 110 -2.23 -1.73 7.99
CA ARG A 110 -3.41 -1.16 8.59
C ARG A 110 -3.14 0.32 8.83
N ARG A 111 -4.18 1.13 8.78
CA ARG A 111 -4.04 2.58 9.01
C ARG A 111 -3.35 2.89 10.33
N GLU A 112 -3.54 2.05 11.33
CA GLU A 112 -2.94 2.22 12.65
C GLU A 112 -1.44 1.95 12.67
N ASP A 113 -0.90 1.30 11.61
CA ASP A 113 0.53 1.04 11.49
C ASP A 113 1.24 2.17 10.74
N TYR A 114 0.48 3.12 10.21
CA TYR A 114 1.06 4.26 9.51
C TYR A 114 1.78 5.18 10.48
N LEU A 115 3.00 5.57 10.11
CA LEU A 115 3.81 6.45 10.91
C LEU A 115 4.22 7.66 10.05
N PRO A 116 3.81 8.89 10.43
CA PRO A 116 4.14 10.06 9.62
C PRO A 116 5.63 10.38 9.62
N LEU A 117 6.17 10.72 8.44
CA LEU A 117 7.54 11.23 8.35
C LEU A 117 7.62 12.56 9.07
N GLY A 118 8.70 12.78 9.79
CA GLY A 118 8.89 13.99 10.59
C GLY A 118 8.26 13.94 11.97
N ALA A 119 7.53 12.86 12.28
CA ALA A 119 6.98 12.70 13.64
C ALA A 119 8.09 12.65 14.67
N THR A 120 7.84 13.22 15.83
CA THR A 120 8.81 13.21 16.94
C THR A 120 8.53 12.04 17.86
N ILE A 121 9.57 11.28 18.16
CA ILE A 121 9.52 10.12 19.06
C ILE A 121 10.45 10.38 20.23
N HIS A 122 9.93 10.25 21.43
CA HIS A 122 10.74 10.37 22.65
C HIS A 122 11.12 8.97 23.13
N MET A 123 12.41 8.74 23.25
CA MET A 123 12.95 7.45 23.63
C MET A 123 14.28 7.65 24.35
N GLU A 124 14.47 6.95 25.47
CA GLU A 124 15.70 7.03 26.24
C GLU A 124 16.07 8.45 26.68
N GLY A 125 15.07 9.28 26.95
CA GLY A 125 15.27 10.67 27.36
C GLY A 125 15.70 11.60 26.23
N ARG A 126 15.59 11.16 24.99
CA ARG A 126 16.00 11.93 23.81
C ARG A 126 14.84 12.05 22.83
N ALA A 127 14.90 13.09 22.00
CA ALA A 127 13.92 13.28 20.93
C ALA A 127 14.52 12.81 19.61
N PHE A 128 13.73 12.03 18.88
CA PHE A 128 14.09 11.56 17.55
C PHE A 128 13.01 11.98 16.55
N ARG A 129 13.42 12.14 15.30
CA ARG A 129 12.48 12.44 14.22
C ARG A 129 12.44 11.26 13.28
N VAL A 130 11.25 10.87 12.86
CA VAL A 130 11.09 9.81 11.86
C VAL A 130 11.62 10.31 10.53
N ASP A 131 12.70 9.71 10.04
CA ASP A 131 13.31 10.06 8.77
C ASP A 131 12.74 9.25 7.62
N THR A 132 12.77 7.93 7.75
CA THR A 132 12.19 7.03 6.77
C THR A 132 11.52 5.85 7.45
N VAL A 133 10.53 5.28 6.77
CA VAL A 133 9.85 4.07 7.24
C VAL A 133 9.92 3.03 6.13
N ASN A 134 10.45 1.87 6.45
CA ASN A 134 10.46 0.74 5.53
C ASN A 134 9.38 -0.25 5.95
N TYR A 135 8.22 -0.15 5.32
CA TYR A 135 7.08 -1.02 5.64
C TYR A 135 7.32 -2.46 5.22
N ASP A 136 8.21 -2.69 4.23
CA ASP A 136 8.56 -4.04 3.80
C ASP A 136 9.31 -4.81 4.87
N ARG A 137 10.25 -4.14 5.51
CA ARG A 137 11.08 -4.75 6.53
C ARG A 137 10.55 -4.54 7.95
N GLY A 138 9.56 -3.65 8.08
CA GLY A 138 9.06 -3.29 9.40
C GLY A 138 10.07 -2.51 10.22
N SER A 139 10.84 -1.63 9.59
CA SER A 139 11.87 -0.85 10.25
C SER A 139 11.66 0.65 10.04
N VAL A 140 12.19 1.44 10.96
CA VAL A 140 12.12 2.90 10.93
C VAL A 140 13.51 3.45 11.14
N THR A 141 13.89 4.43 10.33
CA THR A 141 15.13 5.19 10.55
C THR A 141 14.78 6.47 11.30
N LEU A 142 15.39 6.65 12.44
CA LEU A 142 15.21 7.81 13.31
C LEU A 142 16.45 8.68 13.29
N GLN A 143 16.25 9.99 13.29
CA GLN A 143 17.33 10.96 13.39
C GLN A 143 17.29 11.61 14.78
N ASP A 144 18.42 11.62 15.48
CA ASP A 144 18.53 12.30 16.77
C ASP A 144 18.42 13.80 16.54
N VAL A 145 17.41 14.43 17.12
CA VAL A 145 17.10 15.84 16.87
C VAL A 145 18.21 16.75 17.40
N ALA A 146 18.70 16.50 18.62
CA ALA A 146 19.73 17.34 19.23
C ALA A 146 21.04 17.26 18.46
N LEU A 147 21.44 16.07 18.05
CA LEU A 147 22.67 15.89 17.29
C LEU A 147 22.58 16.48 15.90
N ALA A 148 21.39 16.42 15.27
CA ALA A 148 21.18 17.03 13.98
C ALA A 148 21.35 18.55 14.04
N GLU A 149 20.88 19.19 15.11
CA GLU A 149 21.04 20.63 15.33
C GLU A 149 22.50 20.99 15.53
N MET A 150 23.30 20.08 16.07
CA MET A 150 24.75 20.28 16.27
C MET A 150 25.54 19.94 15.00
N ARG A 151 24.86 19.66 13.90
CA ARG A 151 25.45 19.26 12.62
C ARG A 151 26.26 17.97 12.73
N MET A 152 25.81 17.08 13.61
CA MET A 152 26.37 15.76 13.80
C MET A 152 25.26 14.73 13.57
N PRO A 153 24.80 14.56 12.31
CA PRO A 153 23.66 13.69 12.05
C PRO A 153 23.97 12.25 12.47
N LEU A 154 23.08 11.70 13.28
CA LEU A 154 23.16 10.32 13.70
C LEU A 154 21.80 9.69 13.45
N PHE A 155 21.82 8.58 12.71
CA PHE A 155 20.62 7.84 12.38
C PHE A 155 20.62 6.52 13.14
N ARG A 156 19.44 6.10 13.53
CA ARG A 156 19.25 4.87 14.29
C ARG A 156 18.09 4.10 13.69
N GLU A 157 18.26 2.81 13.46
CA GLU A 157 17.20 1.97 12.96
C GLU A 157 16.53 1.24 14.12
N GLU A 158 15.19 1.28 14.12
CA GLU A 158 14.39 0.63 15.14
C GLU A 158 13.22 -0.11 14.49
N PRO A 159 12.66 -1.15 15.15
CA PRO A 159 11.49 -1.83 14.64
C PRO A 159 10.28 -0.89 14.56
N LEU A 160 9.54 -0.99 13.47
CA LEU A 160 8.33 -0.18 13.26
C LEU A 160 7.33 -0.36 14.42
N ALA A 161 7.12 -1.60 14.85
CA ALA A 161 6.18 -1.90 15.92
C ALA A 161 6.52 -1.15 17.21
N LEU A 162 7.80 -1.10 17.57
CA LEU A 162 8.25 -0.38 18.75
C LEU A 162 8.02 1.13 18.63
N VAL A 163 8.43 1.70 17.49
CA VAL A 163 8.30 3.14 17.25
C VAL A 163 6.81 3.53 17.21
N ARG A 164 5.98 2.70 16.62
CA ARG A 164 4.55 2.94 16.54
C ARG A 164 3.92 2.96 17.92
N GLU A 165 4.31 2.04 18.79
CA GLU A 165 3.85 1.98 20.16
C GLU A 165 4.25 3.25 20.94
N LEU A 166 5.50 3.66 20.81
CA LEU A 166 5.99 4.88 21.46
C LEU A 166 5.26 6.12 20.95
N TYR A 167 4.96 6.15 19.67
CA TYR A 167 4.24 7.26 19.07
C TYR A 167 2.82 7.37 19.62
N GLU A 168 2.14 6.24 19.77
CA GLU A 168 0.78 6.21 20.35
C GLU A 168 0.76 6.61 21.81
N GLU A 169 1.75 6.20 22.59
CA GLU A 169 1.85 6.54 24.01
C GLU A 169 2.02 8.02 24.25
N GLN A 170 2.52 8.77 23.26
CA GLN A 170 2.76 10.21 23.38
C GLN A 170 1.52 11.04 23.06
N ASP A 171 0.51 10.40 22.49
CA ASP A 171 -0.76 11.04 22.19
C ASP A 171 -1.70 10.86 23.40
#